data_9629a1eed68059fbb6ed368baf67111c
#
_entry.id   9629a1eed68059fbb6ed368baf67111c
#
_cell.length_a   1.000
_cell.length_b   1.000
_cell.length_c   1.000
_cell.angle_alpha   90.00
_cell.angle_beta   90.00
_cell.angle_gamma   90.00
#
_symmetry.space_group_name_H-M   'P 1'
#
loop_
_entity.id
_entity.type
_entity.pdbx_description
1 polymer ?
#
loop_
_entity_poly.entity_id
_entity_poly.type
_entity_poly.pdbx_seq_one_letter_code
_entity_poly.pdbx_strand_id
1 'polypeptide(L)'
;MLTLKKGKGSGSAYWLVAIAVLVLAVIAWQFYKYKLVHKNVNKAVSEKTEGLYNIHYEGLSIDEVSGILHVKNIEIIPDTAVYGQLVREKKNPPMLIKLFIPALDILGVKTPKALLTKQIQGHKVEVSNPTIEIMLDHFAKDSTVYNPSRDVYKELLGKFLKIQMDSVEILHAKVIVRNRGSEAIAFSGNNVSFLLSDLLIDSVTNKDSSRILFSRNLDMDCDEIALPSGNKKYRLRVEKLRFTGRDNSFYIGSVRLIPQLPEAEFARSFPVQKDRYDFAMEGISLRNIDRGGIWRKRIEADSLIIGKSSFKVYRDLSQPRDTISIVGNYPHQLLMRLPIPVHIRKLIFLHSFIEYKEKNGKSDSAGKVQFFDAGATIDNVTNVKGAIARNNKCILSFTAKFLNKTPVNAKIVMLLKDPHGRFSIEGNIGSIDAVSLNALTQPMGLARMEKGNIDKLQFNFKATDSSSTGKLTILYSDLKVSLLKKDKEENKYDKKGLASLAVNIIMKKSNPVKGGDARVVDVHFNRILNKSFFNLIWKTIFAGIKETAGLK
;
A
#
# COMPACT_ATOMS: atom_id res chain seq x y z
N MET A 1 -7.73 -10.60 4.36
CA MET A 1 -7.19 -9.56 5.23
C MET A 1 -5.73 -9.87 5.47
N LEU A 2 -4.81 -9.09 4.92
CA LEU A 2 -3.40 -9.17 5.27
C LEU A 2 -3.28 -8.77 6.73
N THR A 3 -3.23 -9.75 7.63
CA THR A 3 -2.76 -9.50 8.99
C THR A 3 -1.29 -9.18 8.87
N LEU A 4 -0.96 -7.90 8.76
CA LEU A 4 0.34 -7.42 9.17
C LEU A 4 0.43 -7.77 10.67
N LYS A 5 1.00 -8.96 10.97
CA LYS A 5 1.48 -9.20 12.33
C LYS A 5 2.26 -7.95 12.70
N LYS A 6 2.00 -7.40 13.88
CA LYS A 6 2.82 -6.37 14.52
C LYS A 6 4.28 -6.81 14.57
N GLY A 7 4.94 -6.85 13.43
CA GLY A 7 6.38 -6.82 13.36
C GLY A 7 6.77 -5.37 13.64
N LYS A 8 7.36 -5.08 14.78
CA LYS A 8 7.96 -3.80 15.14
C LYS A 8 9.07 -3.35 14.16
N GLY A 9 9.16 -3.97 12.97
CA GLY A 9 10.23 -3.81 12.00
C GLY A 9 9.94 -3.00 10.74
N SER A 10 8.70 -2.55 10.47
CA SER A 10 8.40 -1.85 9.21
C SER A 10 8.94 -0.40 9.11
N GLY A 11 9.44 0.16 10.21
CA GLY A 11 10.12 1.46 10.20
C GLY A 11 11.61 1.38 9.83
N SER A 12 12.18 0.18 9.72
CA SER A 12 13.62 0.00 9.53
C SER A 12 14.07 0.11 8.07
N ALA A 13 13.22 -0.15 7.08
CA ALA A 13 13.62 -0.15 5.67
C ALA A 13 14.06 1.24 5.16
N TYR A 14 13.38 2.30 5.58
CA TYR A 14 13.76 3.67 5.20
C TYR A 14 15.06 4.12 5.87
N TRP A 15 15.28 3.72 7.12
CA TRP A 15 16.53 3.97 7.83
C TRP A 15 17.69 3.15 7.27
N LEU A 16 17.43 1.98 6.70
CA LEU A 16 18.44 1.12 6.09
C LEU A 16 19.10 1.78 4.89
N VAL A 17 18.29 2.43 4.04
CA VAL A 17 18.82 3.18 2.90
C VAL A 17 19.58 4.42 3.38
N ALA A 18 19.05 5.15 4.36
CA ALA A 18 19.72 6.30 4.95
C ALA A 18 21.03 5.90 5.65
N ILE A 19 21.04 4.78 6.36
CA ILE A 19 22.24 4.23 7.01
C ILE A 19 23.24 3.76 5.93
N ALA A 20 22.80 3.12 4.85
CA ALA A 20 23.69 2.74 3.75
C ALA A 20 24.35 3.96 3.11
N VAL A 21 23.59 5.04 2.84
CA VAL A 21 24.13 6.32 2.34
C VAL A 21 25.15 6.91 3.32
N LEU A 22 24.83 6.89 4.61
CA LEU A 22 25.69 7.41 5.66
C LEU A 22 26.92 6.55 5.88
N VAL A 23 26.79 5.24 5.86
CA VAL A 23 27.92 4.28 5.93
C VAL A 23 28.84 4.49 4.74
N LEU A 24 28.28 4.69 3.53
CA LEU A 24 29.07 5.01 2.33
C LEU A 24 29.81 6.34 2.45
N ALA A 25 29.20 7.38 2.98
CA ALA A 25 29.87 8.65 3.25
C ALA A 25 30.97 8.51 4.34
N VAL A 26 30.73 7.69 5.38
CA VAL A 26 31.73 7.41 6.42
C VAL A 26 32.88 6.57 5.87
N ILE A 27 32.61 5.59 5.01
CA ILE A 27 33.62 4.75 4.36
C ILE A 27 34.48 5.60 3.43
N ALA A 28 33.86 6.40 2.56
CA ALA A 28 34.54 7.35 1.69
C ALA A 28 35.46 8.26 2.51
N TRP A 29 34.95 8.73 3.64
CA TRP A 29 35.71 9.53 4.59
C TRP A 29 36.84 8.77 5.26
N GLN A 30 36.70 7.52 5.67
CA GLN A 30 37.74 6.71 6.29
C GLN A 30 38.87 6.42 5.28
N PHE A 31 38.55 6.16 4.01
CA PHE A 31 39.56 6.03 2.95
C PHE A 31 40.37 7.31 2.80
N TYR A 32 39.73 8.46 2.79
CA TYR A 32 40.38 9.75 2.69
C TYR A 32 41.33 10.03 3.88
N LYS A 33 40.92 9.70 5.11
CA LYS A 33 41.66 9.89 6.33
C LYS A 33 42.87 8.95 6.46
N TYR A 34 42.76 7.72 5.94
CA TYR A 34 43.73 6.64 6.19
C TYR A 34 44.99 6.73 5.35
N LYS A 35 44.95 7.29 4.15
CA LYS A 35 46.19 7.52 3.38
C LYS A 35 47.13 8.51 4.09
N LEU A 36 46.58 9.42 4.90
CA LEU A 36 47.37 10.39 5.67
C LEU A 36 48.07 9.77 6.89
N VAL A 37 47.76 8.57 7.34
CA VAL A 37 48.24 7.97 8.59
C VAL A 37 48.74 6.52 8.42
N HIS A 38 49.17 6.10 7.25
CA HIS A 38 49.81 4.81 7.02
C HIS A 38 49.41 3.65 7.95
N LYS A 39 48.18 3.16 7.93
CA LYS A 39 47.84 1.82 8.44
C LYS A 39 46.41 1.37 8.06
N ASN A 40 46.38 0.24 7.40
CA ASN A 40 45.33 -0.76 7.14
C ASN A 40 43.89 -0.36 7.48
N VAL A 41 43.12 0.13 6.47
CA VAL A 41 41.68 0.49 6.58
C VAL A 41 40.89 -0.69 7.16
N ASN A 42 41.27 -1.93 6.80
CA ASN A 42 40.62 -3.13 7.32
C ASN A 42 40.75 -3.23 8.85
N LYS A 43 41.94 -2.96 9.40
CA LYS A 43 42.16 -2.98 10.85
C LYS A 43 41.26 -1.97 11.58
N ALA A 44 41.04 -0.78 11.02
CA ALA A 44 40.22 0.23 11.65
C ALA A 44 38.71 -0.08 11.57
N VAL A 45 38.22 -0.68 10.48
CA VAL A 45 36.85 -1.15 10.37
C VAL A 45 36.64 -2.30 11.35
N SER A 46 37.54 -3.26 11.40
CA SER A 46 37.47 -4.39 12.32
C SER A 46 37.50 -3.93 13.79
N GLU A 47 38.41 -3.05 14.17
CA GLU A 47 38.48 -2.51 15.55
C GLU A 47 37.18 -1.75 15.95
N LYS A 48 36.65 -0.92 15.04
CA LYS A 48 35.40 -0.17 15.32
C LYS A 48 34.15 -1.03 15.37
N THR A 49 34.16 -2.17 14.71
CA THR A 49 33.02 -3.10 14.63
C THR A 49 33.23 -4.33 15.52
N GLU A 50 34.19 -4.29 16.42
CA GLU A 50 34.55 -5.43 17.30
C GLU A 50 34.80 -6.74 16.51
N GLY A 51 35.40 -6.61 15.32
CA GLY A 51 35.67 -7.73 14.41
C GLY A 51 34.47 -8.16 13.55
N LEU A 52 33.29 -7.55 13.71
CA LEU A 52 32.09 -7.99 13.01
C LEU A 52 32.14 -7.76 11.49
N TYR A 53 32.91 -6.76 11.01
CA TYR A 53 33.00 -6.45 9.58
C TYR A 53 34.45 -6.39 9.10
N ASN A 54 34.67 -6.96 7.92
CA ASN A 54 35.89 -6.85 7.15
C ASN A 54 35.61 -6.02 5.88
N ILE A 55 36.62 -5.23 5.48
CA ILE A 55 36.60 -4.43 4.26
C ILE A 55 37.73 -4.82 3.33
N HIS A 56 37.41 -5.04 2.07
CA HIS A 56 38.35 -5.25 0.97
C HIS A 56 38.11 -4.19 -0.10
N TYR A 57 39.17 -3.76 -0.77
CA TYR A 57 39.05 -2.81 -1.90
C TYR A 57 40.26 -2.93 -2.80
N GLU A 58 40.12 -2.46 -4.02
CA GLU A 58 41.12 -2.43 -5.07
C GLU A 58 41.23 -1.01 -5.65
N GLY A 59 42.33 -0.74 -6.35
CA GLY A 59 42.49 0.44 -7.19
C GLY A 59 42.26 1.78 -6.50
N LEU A 60 42.85 1.98 -5.31
CA LEU A 60 42.81 3.28 -4.63
C LEU A 60 43.74 4.28 -5.34
N SER A 61 43.19 5.36 -5.87
CA SER A 61 43.88 6.49 -6.48
C SER A 61 43.48 7.79 -5.79
N ILE A 62 44.46 8.63 -5.49
CA ILE A 62 44.25 9.95 -4.90
C ILE A 62 45.10 10.98 -5.62
N ASP A 63 44.46 12.03 -6.12
CA ASP A 63 45.10 13.24 -6.58
C ASP A 63 44.81 14.37 -5.56
N GLU A 64 45.85 14.71 -4.79
CA GLU A 64 45.73 15.71 -3.74
C GLU A 64 45.61 17.15 -4.28
N VAL A 65 46.07 17.40 -5.51
CA VAL A 65 46.01 18.71 -6.14
C VAL A 65 44.61 19.03 -6.63
N SER A 66 43.99 18.14 -7.36
CA SER A 66 42.61 18.27 -7.80
C SER A 66 41.58 17.92 -6.72
N GLY A 67 42.05 17.26 -5.64
CA GLY A 67 41.16 16.78 -4.56
C GLY A 67 40.25 15.63 -5.01
N ILE A 68 40.75 14.75 -5.88
CA ILE A 68 40.00 13.59 -6.39
C ILE A 68 40.47 12.34 -5.67
N LEU A 69 39.51 11.56 -5.17
CA LEU A 69 39.75 10.21 -4.66
C LEU A 69 38.86 9.24 -5.45
N HIS A 70 39.48 8.17 -5.94
CA HIS A 70 38.79 7.10 -6.65
C HIS A 70 39.12 5.75 -6.00
N VAL A 71 38.10 4.92 -5.72
CA VAL A 71 38.26 3.58 -5.15
C VAL A 71 37.40 2.60 -5.94
N LYS A 72 37.95 1.44 -6.28
CA LYS A 72 37.23 0.38 -7.00
C LYS A 72 37.03 -0.84 -6.11
N ASN A 73 35.97 -1.60 -6.45
CA ASN A 73 35.68 -2.92 -5.91
C ASN A 73 35.71 -2.96 -4.37
N ILE A 74 34.98 -2.05 -3.73
CA ILE A 74 34.87 -2.04 -2.27
C ILE A 74 33.87 -3.11 -1.85
N GLU A 75 34.34 -4.05 -1.01
CA GLU A 75 33.48 -5.05 -0.37
C GLU A 75 33.52 -4.88 1.15
N ILE A 76 32.32 -4.84 1.77
CA ILE A 76 32.14 -4.90 3.22
C ILE A 76 31.36 -6.16 3.52
N ILE A 77 31.98 -7.08 4.22
CA ILE A 77 31.46 -8.42 4.48
C ILE A 77 31.43 -8.66 5.99
N PRO A 78 30.28 -9.11 6.55
CA PRO A 78 30.22 -9.49 7.95
C PRO A 78 31.02 -10.79 8.19
N ASP A 79 31.75 -10.84 9.30
CA ASP A 79 32.40 -12.05 9.77
C ASP A 79 31.35 -12.99 10.38
N THR A 80 31.16 -14.13 9.74
CA THR A 80 30.15 -15.11 10.15
C THR A 80 30.47 -15.81 11.46
N ALA A 81 31.77 -15.96 11.81
CA ALA A 81 32.21 -16.58 13.05
C ALA A 81 31.95 -15.65 14.24
N VAL A 82 32.34 -14.38 14.12
CA VAL A 82 32.07 -13.33 15.12
C VAL A 82 30.56 -13.14 15.29
N TYR A 83 29.81 -13.06 14.18
CA TYR A 83 28.35 -12.98 14.26
C TYR A 83 27.73 -14.20 14.96
N GLY A 84 28.21 -15.41 14.66
CA GLY A 84 27.76 -16.63 15.32
C GLY A 84 28.03 -16.62 16.84
N GLN A 85 29.14 -16.03 17.27
CA GLN A 85 29.43 -15.82 18.70
C GLN A 85 28.45 -14.83 19.33
N LEU A 86 28.24 -13.67 18.71
CA LEU A 86 27.29 -12.66 19.18
C LEU A 86 25.86 -13.21 19.31
N VAL A 87 25.46 -14.09 18.40
CA VAL A 87 24.16 -14.78 18.48
C VAL A 87 24.09 -15.69 19.71
N ARG A 88 25.12 -16.49 19.98
CA ARG A 88 25.16 -17.34 21.18
C ARG A 88 25.10 -16.52 22.47
N GLU A 89 25.76 -15.36 22.47
CA GLU A 89 25.76 -14.41 23.60
C GLU A 89 24.49 -13.55 23.68
N LYS A 90 23.56 -13.65 22.72
CA LYS A 90 22.35 -12.79 22.59
C LYS A 90 22.66 -11.29 22.49
N LYS A 91 23.82 -10.95 21.91
CA LYS A 91 24.30 -9.58 21.65
C LYS A 91 24.30 -9.22 20.16
N ASN A 92 23.79 -10.11 19.30
CA ASN A 92 23.79 -9.91 17.86
C ASN A 92 22.98 -8.68 17.44
N PRO A 93 23.45 -7.92 16.46
CA PRO A 93 22.69 -6.80 15.91
C PRO A 93 21.41 -7.30 15.22
N PRO A 94 20.33 -6.47 15.17
CA PRO A 94 19.07 -6.83 14.53
C PRO A 94 19.19 -6.95 13.01
N MET A 95 20.30 -6.51 12.43
CA MET A 95 20.59 -6.66 11.01
C MET A 95 22.09 -6.82 10.74
N LEU A 96 22.39 -7.54 9.66
CA LEU A 96 23.71 -7.56 9.03
C LEU A 96 23.62 -6.98 7.63
N ILE A 97 24.68 -6.26 7.21
CA ILE A 97 24.77 -5.64 5.89
C ILE A 97 25.98 -6.21 5.17
N LYS A 98 25.77 -6.73 3.95
CA LYS A 98 26.83 -6.99 2.99
C LYS A 98 26.74 -5.94 1.90
N LEU A 99 27.87 -5.29 1.59
CA LEU A 99 27.90 -4.18 0.64
C LEU A 99 29.01 -4.42 -0.38
N PHE A 100 28.66 -4.28 -1.66
CA PHE A 100 29.59 -4.25 -2.77
C PHE A 100 29.43 -2.95 -3.54
N ILE A 101 30.54 -2.21 -3.76
CA ILE A 101 30.59 -0.94 -4.49
C ILE A 101 31.62 -1.06 -5.60
N PRO A 102 31.20 -1.13 -6.88
CA PRO A 102 32.14 -1.18 -8.01
C PRO A 102 33.02 0.06 -8.11
N ALA A 103 32.45 1.25 -7.88
CA ALA A 103 33.19 2.50 -7.94
C ALA A 103 32.66 3.52 -6.92
N LEU A 104 33.60 4.19 -6.26
CA LEU A 104 33.38 5.32 -5.35
C LEU A 104 34.28 6.46 -5.76
N ASP A 105 33.72 7.62 -6.07
CA ASP A 105 34.40 8.84 -6.45
C ASP A 105 34.11 9.96 -5.45
N ILE A 106 35.15 10.66 -5.02
CA ILE A 106 35.03 11.88 -4.22
C ILE A 106 35.77 12.99 -4.93
N LEU A 107 35.11 14.10 -5.19
CA LEU A 107 35.62 15.22 -5.98
C LEU A 107 35.69 16.51 -5.16
N GLY A 108 36.78 17.27 -5.34
CA GLY A 108 36.94 18.63 -4.86
C GLY A 108 37.24 18.76 -3.37
N VAL A 109 37.75 17.71 -2.71
CA VAL A 109 38.13 17.80 -1.29
C VAL A 109 39.58 18.22 -1.14
N LYS A 110 39.83 19.45 -0.66
CA LYS A 110 41.16 20.00 -0.42
C LYS A 110 41.70 19.53 0.93
N THR A 111 42.53 18.50 0.92
CA THR A 111 43.10 17.83 2.10
C THR A 111 43.86 18.73 3.06
N PRO A 112 44.83 19.55 2.61
CA PRO A 112 45.58 20.39 3.54
C PRO A 112 44.69 21.34 4.33
N LYS A 113 43.72 21.96 3.66
CA LYS A 113 42.77 22.86 4.29
C LYS A 113 41.87 22.13 5.29
N ALA A 114 41.39 20.92 4.95
CA ALA A 114 40.52 20.14 5.81
C ALA A 114 41.18 19.77 7.15
N LEU A 115 42.48 19.42 7.13
CA LEU A 115 43.24 19.09 8.33
C LEU A 115 43.46 20.31 9.24
N LEU A 116 43.85 21.43 8.66
CA LEU A 116 44.14 22.66 9.39
C LEU A 116 42.89 23.25 10.05
N THR A 117 41.78 23.28 9.32
CA THR A 117 40.54 23.93 9.78
C THR A 117 39.55 22.99 10.48
N LYS A 118 39.82 21.69 10.48
CA LYS A 118 38.90 20.63 10.91
C LYS A 118 37.53 20.72 10.17
N GLN A 119 37.54 21.15 8.93
CA GLN A 119 36.37 21.31 8.08
C GLN A 119 36.60 20.63 6.74
N ILE A 120 35.70 19.76 6.35
CA ILE A 120 35.70 19.11 5.04
C ILE A 120 34.75 19.88 4.14
N GLN A 121 35.23 20.27 2.98
CA GLN A 121 34.47 20.88 1.92
C GLN A 121 34.83 20.17 0.62
N GLY A 122 33.82 19.73 -0.12
CA GLY A 122 33.97 19.06 -1.40
C GLY A 122 32.78 19.30 -2.30
N HIS A 123 32.93 18.91 -3.57
CA HIS A 123 31.87 19.11 -4.55
C HIS A 123 30.95 17.91 -4.64
N LYS A 124 31.50 16.70 -4.79
CA LYS A 124 30.69 15.52 -5.09
C LYS A 124 31.20 14.26 -4.41
N VAL A 125 30.29 13.45 -3.92
CA VAL A 125 30.52 12.02 -3.63
C VAL A 125 29.60 11.22 -4.56
N GLU A 126 30.16 10.30 -5.33
CA GLU A 126 29.41 9.43 -6.22
C GLU A 126 29.69 7.96 -5.91
N VAL A 127 28.64 7.19 -5.78
CA VAL A 127 28.66 5.73 -5.59
C VAL A 127 27.90 5.09 -6.73
N SER A 128 28.60 4.37 -7.59
CA SER A 128 28.02 3.79 -8.79
C SER A 128 27.73 2.30 -8.65
N ASN A 129 26.51 1.90 -9.00
CA ASN A 129 26.03 0.51 -9.06
C ASN A 129 26.23 -0.33 -7.78
N PRO A 130 26.03 0.19 -6.56
CA PRO A 130 26.26 -0.60 -5.37
C PRO A 130 25.22 -1.72 -5.23
N THR A 131 25.65 -2.87 -4.71
CA THR A 131 24.76 -3.94 -4.26
C THR A 131 24.74 -4.00 -2.75
N ILE A 132 23.56 -3.87 -2.15
CA ILE A 132 23.33 -3.84 -0.71
C ILE A 132 22.46 -5.05 -0.35
N GLU A 133 23.05 -6.01 0.37
CA GLU A 133 22.31 -7.15 0.92
C GLU A 133 22.15 -6.97 2.42
N ILE A 134 20.90 -7.07 2.88
CA ILE A 134 20.54 -6.90 4.28
C ILE A 134 19.90 -8.18 4.79
N MET A 135 20.43 -8.72 5.87
CA MET A 135 19.86 -9.84 6.60
C MET A 135 19.24 -9.35 7.90
N LEU A 136 17.93 -9.50 8.05
CA LEU A 136 17.17 -9.11 9.25
C LEU A 136 17.09 -10.29 10.22
N ASP A 137 17.44 -10.04 11.49
CA ASP A 137 17.27 -10.99 12.57
C ASP A 137 16.15 -10.55 13.49
N HIS A 138 14.99 -11.19 13.35
CA HIS A 138 13.80 -10.89 14.18
C HIS A 138 13.88 -11.43 15.61
N PHE A 139 14.91 -12.24 15.92
CA PHE A 139 15.12 -12.83 17.24
C PHE A 139 16.10 -12.01 18.09
N ALA A 140 16.78 -11.04 17.49
CA ALA A 140 17.61 -10.11 18.24
C ALA A 140 16.74 -9.34 19.23
N LYS A 141 17.09 -9.37 20.52
CA LYS A 141 16.42 -8.52 21.51
C LYS A 141 16.72 -7.06 21.18
N ASP A 142 15.71 -6.20 21.19
CA ASP A 142 15.84 -4.73 21.22
C ASP A 142 16.62 -4.34 22.51
N SER A 143 17.92 -4.54 22.52
CA SER A 143 18.76 -4.32 23.71
C SER A 143 19.22 -2.87 23.84
N THR A 144 18.95 -2.02 22.86
CA THR A 144 19.18 -0.58 23.00
C THR A 144 18.17 0.18 22.16
N VAL A 145 17.57 1.21 22.76
CA VAL A 145 16.87 2.27 22.01
C VAL A 145 17.95 3.01 21.23
N TYR A 146 18.36 2.44 20.10
CA TYR A 146 19.22 3.11 19.15
C TYR A 146 18.47 4.34 18.65
N ASN A 147 18.91 5.52 19.05
CA ASN A 147 18.40 6.78 18.54
C ASN A 147 19.29 7.20 17.35
N PRO A 148 18.94 6.79 16.12
CA PRO A 148 19.85 6.89 14.98
C PRO A 148 20.25 8.32 14.65
N SER A 149 19.43 9.30 14.99
CA SER A 149 19.70 10.69 14.61
C SER A 149 20.80 11.36 15.45
N ARG A 150 20.98 10.95 16.70
CA ARG A 150 21.92 11.62 17.61
C ARG A 150 23.33 11.03 17.58
N ASP A 151 23.42 9.73 17.35
CA ASP A 151 24.68 9.01 17.34
C ASP A 151 25.37 9.11 15.97
N VAL A 152 24.59 9.05 14.88
CA VAL A 152 25.07 9.24 13.51
C VAL A 152 25.77 10.58 13.31
N TYR A 153 25.22 11.67 13.85
CA TYR A 153 25.86 13.00 13.76
C TYR A 153 27.27 13.00 14.35
N LYS A 154 27.47 12.45 15.55
CA LYS A 154 28.77 12.41 16.23
C LYS A 154 29.75 11.48 15.53
N GLU A 155 29.27 10.35 15.03
CA GLU A 155 30.10 9.39 14.30
C GLU A 155 30.54 9.93 12.95
N LEU A 156 29.67 10.65 12.23
CA LEU A 156 29.99 11.27 10.95
C LEU A 156 31.01 12.37 11.10
N LEU A 157 30.85 13.28 12.04
CA LEU A 157 31.79 14.37 12.25
C LEU A 157 33.13 13.85 12.80
N GLY A 158 33.11 12.86 13.71
CA GLY A 158 34.29 12.37 14.34
C GLY A 158 35.15 13.50 14.96
N LYS A 159 36.33 13.79 14.38
CA LYS A 159 37.23 14.88 14.81
C LYS A 159 36.97 16.21 14.10
N PHE A 160 36.03 16.27 13.14
CA PHE A 160 35.72 17.48 12.36
C PHE A 160 34.65 18.30 13.01
N LEU A 161 34.66 19.58 12.68
CA LEU A 161 33.66 20.56 13.12
C LEU A 161 32.55 20.72 12.08
N LYS A 162 32.86 20.42 10.80
CA LYS A 162 31.96 20.63 9.67
C LYS A 162 32.30 19.69 8.52
N ILE A 163 31.26 19.14 7.88
CA ILE A 163 31.34 18.42 6.60
C ILE A 163 30.33 19.06 5.66
N GLN A 164 30.80 19.53 4.50
CA GLN A 164 29.95 20.15 3.48
C GLN A 164 30.26 19.52 2.12
N MET A 165 29.23 19.09 1.41
CA MET A 165 29.29 18.58 0.04
C MET A 165 28.17 19.20 -0.78
N ASP A 166 28.48 19.63 -2.01
CA ASP A 166 27.45 20.17 -2.90
C ASP A 166 26.46 19.07 -3.31
N SER A 167 26.97 17.85 -3.58
CA SER A 167 26.11 16.68 -3.84
C SER A 167 26.68 15.38 -3.26
N VAL A 168 25.78 14.47 -2.89
CA VAL A 168 26.08 13.05 -2.61
C VAL A 168 25.10 12.21 -3.44
N GLU A 169 25.66 11.38 -4.32
CA GLU A 169 24.92 10.60 -5.28
C GLU A 169 25.15 9.09 -5.09
N ILE A 170 24.08 8.34 -5.07
CA ILE A 170 24.10 6.88 -5.21
C ILE A 170 23.33 6.57 -6.47
N LEU A 171 23.98 5.91 -7.42
CA LEU A 171 23.42 5.64 -8.72
C LEU A 171 23.20 4.13 -8.92
N HIS A 172 22.02 3.76 -9.36
CA HIS A 172 21.67 2.40 -9.81
C HIS A 172 21.90 1.30 -8.76
N ALA A 173 21.64 1.59 -7.49
CA ALA A 173 21.78 0.62 -6.42
C ALA A 173 20.81 -0.56 -6.57
N LYS A 174 21.28 -1.75 -6.22
CA LYS A 174 20.46 -2.95 -6.01
C LYS A 174 20.36 -3.23 -4.52
N VAL A 175 19.15 -3.32 -3.99
CA VAL A 175 18.90 -3.60 -2.57
C VAL A 175 18.15 -4.92 -2.44
N ILE A 176 18.67 -5.84 -1.61
CA ILE A 176 18.06 -7.14 -1.34
C ILE A 176 17.96 -7.31 0.17
N VAL A 177 16.78 -7.63 0.66
CA VAL A 177 16.55 -7.90 2.07
C VAL A 177 16.07 -9.35 2.24
N ARG A 178 16.70 -10.08 3.15
CA ARG A 178 16.32 -11.44 3.54
C ARG A 178 16.08 -11.52 5.04
N ASN A 179 15.28 -12.47 5.48
CA ASN A 179 15.18 -12.79 6.90
C ASN A 179 16.23 -13.86 7.25
N ARG A 180 16.81 -13.77 8.42
CA ARG A 180 17.75 -14.79 8.92
C ARG A 180 17.13 -16.18 8.87
N GLY A 181 17.89 -17.15 8.38
CA GLY A 181 17.43 -18.54 8.23
C GLY A 181 16.44 -18.76 7.07
N SER A 182 16.30 -17.78 6.17
CA SER A 182 15.45 -17.90 4.99
C SER A 182 16.20 -17.47 3.73
N GLU A 183 16.22 -18.33 2.73
CA GLU A 183 16.72 -18.00 1.38
C GLU A 183 15.76 -17.05 0.62
N ALA A 184 14.50 -16.95 1.08
CA ALA A 184 13.49 -16.15 0.40
C ALA A 184 13.76 -14.65 0.56
N ILE A 185 13.66 -13.93 -0.54
CA ILE A 185 13.74 -12.46 -0.56
C ILE A 185 12.50 -11.89 0.12
N ALA A 186 12.69 -11.09 1.15
CA ALA A 186 11.63 -10.37 1.85
C ALA A 186 11.31 -9.03 1.18
N PHE A 187 12.32 -8.42 0.56
CA PHE A 187 12.22 -7.16 -0.18
C PHE A 187 13.32 -7.11 -1.24
N SER A 188 13.01 -6.57 -2.41
CA SER A 188 14.04 -6.17 -3.39
C SER A 188 13.71 -4.81 -4.00
N GLY A 189 14.76 -4.01 -4.18
CA GLY A 189 14.72 -2.75 -4.92
C GLY A 189 15.77 -2.77 -6.02
N ASN A 190 15.36 -2.44 -7.24
CA ASN A 190 16.25 -2.41 -8.40
C ASN A 190 16.36 -1.00 -8.95
N ASN A 191 17.58 -0.64 -9.38
CA ASN A 191 17.91 0.66 -9.95
C ASN A 191 17.48 1.81 -9.03
N VAL A 192 17.92 1.73 -7.77
CA VAL A 192 17.62 2.73 -6.75
C VAL A 192 18.67 3.81 -6.80
N SER A 193 18.27 5.05 -7.03
CA SER A 193 19.17 6.20 -7.08
C SER A 193 18.74 7.26 -6.08
N PHE A 194 19.73 7.91 -5.45
CA PHE A 194 19.54 9.01 -4.50
C PHE A 194 20.47 10.15 -4.85
N LEU A 195 19.94 11.35 -4.77
CA LEU A 195 20.71 12.60 -4.85
C LEU A 195 20.42 13.45 -3.61
N LEU A 196 21.41 13.65 -2.79
CA LEU A 196 21.40 14.62 -1.70
C LEU A 196 22.10 15.89 -2.18
N SER A 197 21.42 17.02 -2.19
CA SER A 197 21.98 18.32 -2.59
C SER A 197 22.18 19.22 -1.38
N ASP A 198 23.28 19.95 -1.38
CA ASP A 198 23.67 20.86 -0.31
C ASP A 198 23.72 20.16 1.07
N LEU A 199 24.53 19.08 1.14
CA LEU A 199 24.79 18.37 2.38
C LEU A 199 25.65 19.22 3.31
N LEU A 200 25.17 19.43 4.52
CA LEU A 200 25.88 20.16 5.56
C LEU A 200 25.69 19.49 6.92
N ILE A 201 26.76 19.00 7.49
CA ILE A 201 26.79 18.35 8.80
C ILE A 201 27.61 19.22 9.75
N ASP A 202 26.96 19.85 10.69
CA ASP A 202 27.55 20.62 11.78
C ASP A 202 26.63 20.64 13.01
N SER A 203 27.02 21.33 14.06
CA SER A 203 26.24 21.43 15.30
C SER A 203 24.89 22.12 15.15
N VAL A 204 24.74 22.98 14.15
CA VAL A 204 23.51 23.73 13.88
C VAL A 204 22.54 22.86 13.07
N THR A 205 23.02 22.29 11.97
CA THR A 205 22.19 21.50 11.06
C THR A 205 21.69 20.19 11.67
N ASN A 206 22.36 19.66 12.69
CA ASN A 206 21.86 18.50 13.44
C ASN A 206 20.49 18.77 14.13
N LYS A 207 20.15 20.03 14.36
CA LYS A 207 18.87 20.45 14.97
C LYS A 207 17.87 21.00 13.95
N ASP A 208 18.29 21.16 12.69
CA ASP A 208 17.48 21.72 11.63
C ASP A 208 16.53 20.68 11.03
N SER A 209 15.27 20.72 11.44
CA SER A 209 14.23 19.81 10.97
C SER A 209 13.80 20.04 9.51
N SER A 210 14.24 21.12 8.86
CA SER A 210 13.98 21.39 7.44
C SER A 210 14.91 20.60 6.52
N ARG A 211 16.05 20.11 7.04
CA ARG A 211 17.00 19.29 6.30
C ARG A 211 16.66 17.81 6.40
N ILE A 212 16.88 17.12 5.28
CA ILE A 212 16.69 15.69 5.13
C ILE A 212 18.06 15.03 5.05
N LEU A 213 18.42 14.12 5.99
CA LEU A 213 19.75 13.52 6.04
C LEU A 213 20.86 14.58 5.95
N PHE A 214 20.70 15.68 6.66
CA PHE A 214 21.61 16.85 6.63
C PHE A 214 21.67 17.58 5.29
N SER A 215 20.89 17.19 4.27
CA SER A 215 20.82 17.87 2.98
C SER A 215 19.62 18.80 2.87
N ARG A 216 19.74 19.81 2.02
CA ARG A 216 18.65 20.74 1.74
C ARG A 216 17.59 20.12 0.85
N ASN A 217 17.99 19.28 -0.10
CA ASN A 217 17.10 18.52 -0.96
C ASN A 217 17.52 17.06 -1.04
N LEU A 218 16.52 16.20 -1.18
CA LEU A 218 16.67 14.78 -1.49
C LEU A 218 15.81 14.48 -2.71
N ASP A 219 16.41 13.93 -3.76
CA ASP A 219 15.69 13.31 -4.85
C ASP A 219 15.97 11.79 -4.82
N MET A 220 14.97 11.00 -5.18
CA MET A 220 15.05 9.54 -5.18
C MET A 220 14.30 8.98 -6.38
N ASP A 221 14.93 8.07 -7.09
CA ASP A 221 14.32 7.25 -8.13
C ASP A 221 14.51 5.77 -7.83
N CYS A 222 13.51 4.96 -8.20
CA CYS A 222 13.60 3.50 -8.10
C CYS A 222 12.73 2.87 -9.18
N ASP A 223 13.31 1.99 -10.00
CA ASP A 223 12.58 1.37 -11.08
C ASP A 223 11.58 0.33 -10.58
N GLU A 224 11.97 -0.50 -9.64
CA GLU A 224 11.11 -1.56 -9.12
C GLU A 224 11.37 -1.86 -7.65
N ILE A 225 10.27 -2.02 -6.92
CA ILE A 225 10.24 -2.61 -5.59
C ILE A 225 9.32 -3.83 -5.63
N ALA A 226 9.81 -4.98 -5.18
CA ALA A 226 9.02 -6.20 -5.05
C ALA A 226 9.00 -6.70 -3.60
N LEU A 227 7.77 -6.95 -3.10
CA LEU A 227 7.53 -7.49 -1.76
C LEU A 227 6.62 -8.72 -1.88
N PRO A 228 7.13 -9.94 -1.66
CA PRO A 228 6.29 -11.11 -1.54
C PRO A 228 5.45 -11.05 -0.25
N SER A 229 4.20 -11.52 -0.30
CA SER A 229 3.42 -11.68 0.94
C SER A 229 3.97 -12.83 1.79
N GLY A 230 3.85 -12.71 3.12
CA GLY A 230 4.36 -13.72 4.06
C GLY A 230 3.78 -15.12 3.85
N ASN A 231 2.58 -15.25 3.27
CA ASN A 231 1.95 -16.53 2.93
C ASN A 231 2.20 -16.97 1.47
N LYS A 232 3.04 -16.26 0.72
CA LYS A 232 3.36 -16.49 -0.69
C LYS A 232 2.15 -16.52 -1.64
N LYS A 233 0.96 -16.04 -1.19
CA LYS A 233 -0.25 -16.01 -2.03
C LYS A 233 -0.33 -14.79 -2.92
N TYR A 234 0.42 -13.73 -2.58
CA TYR A 234 0.47 -12.47 -3.30
C TYR A 234 1.90 -11.97 -3.46
N ARG A 235 2.11 -11.16 -4.49
CA ARG A 235 3.30 -10.30 -4.66
C ARG A 235 2.83 -8.87 -4.82
N LEU A 236 3.36 -7.97 -4.01
CA LEU A 236 3.22 -6.53 -4.22
C LEU A 236 4.40 -6.06 -5.07
N ARG A 237 4.12 -5.37 -6.17
CA ARG A 237 5.09 -4.77 -7.07
C ARG A 237 4.82 -3.29 -7.21
N VAL A 238 5.85 -2.48 -7.06
CA VAL A 238 5.82 -1.02 -7.23
C VAL A 238 6.84 -0.68 -8.28
N GLU A 239 6.45 0.10 -9.29
CA GLU A 239 7.32 0.45 -10.42
C GLU A 239 7.39 1.96 -10.59
N LYS A 240 8.57 2.44 -11.01
CA LYS A 240 8.86 3.85 -11.31
C LYS A 240 8.50 4.78 -10.15
N LEU A 241 9.10 4.51 -9.01
CA LEU A 241 8.94 5.36 -7.85
C LEU A 241 9.91 6.53 -7.96
N ARG A 242 9.38 7.76 -7.81
CA ARG A 242 10.16 9.01 -7.82
C ARG A 242 9.71 9.91 -6.67
N PHE A 243 10.66 10.41 -5.94
CA PHE A 243 10.48 11.48 -4.98
C PHE A 243 11.32 12.68 -5.38
N THR A 244 10.71 13.86 -5.48
CA THR A 244 11.40 15.12 -5.79
C THR A 244 11.26 16.06 -4.61
N GLY A 245 12.36 16.28 -3.93
CA GLY A 245 12.41 17.09 -2.72
C GLY A 245 12.12 18.57 -2.99
N ARG A 246 12.50 19.09 -4.14
CA ARG A 246 12.24 20.49 -4.53
C ARG A 246 10.74 20.76 -4.60
N ASP A 247 9.97 19.89 -5.22
CA ASP A 247 8.54 20.07 -5.47
C ASP A 247 7.66 19.46 -4.39
N ASN A 248 8.22 18.83 -3.38
CA ASN A 248 7.49 18.04 -2.36
C ASN A 248 6.50 17.07 -2.98
N SER A 249 6.92 16.39 -4.04
CA SER A 249 6.10 15.49 -4.80
C SER A 249 6.63 14.07 -4.75
N PHE A 250 5.69 13.13 -4.75
CA PHE A 250 5.97 11.70 -4.83
C PHE A 250 5.15 11.10 -5.96
N TYR A 251 5.80 10.40 -6.85
CA TYR A 251 5.17 9.75 -7.99
C TYR A 251 5.47 8.25 -7.99
N ILE A 252 4.46 7.45 -8.33
CA ILE A 252 4.62 6.03 -8.59
C ILE A 252 3.95 5.70 -9.92
N GLY A 253 4.69 5.09 -10.83
CA GLY A 253 4.17 4.69 -12.13
C GLY A 253 3.11 3.62 -12.01
N SER A 254 3.38 2.54 -11.27
CA SER A 254 2.38 1.51 -10.97
C SER A 254 2.55 0.86 -9.59
N VAL A 255 1.41 0.43 -9.02
CA VAL A 255 1.35 -0.47 -7.86
C VAL A 255 0.44 -1.64 -8.20
N ARG A 256 0.93 -2.86 -8.06
CA ARG A 256 0.17 -4.08 -8.36
C ARG A 256 0.21 -5.07 -7.19
N LEU A 257 -0.96 -5.51 -6.75
CA LEU A 257 -1.12 -6.67 -5.88
C LEU A 257 -1.49 -7.88 -6.73
N ILE A 258 -0.52 -8.73 -6.99
CA ILE A 258 -0.61 -9.84 -7.94
C ILE A 258 -0.83 -11.15 -7.17
N PRO A 259 -1.99 -11.80 -7.34
CA PRO A 259 -2.21 -13.12 -6.76
C PRO A 259 -1.36 -14.17 -7.50
N GLN A 260 -0.73 -15.06 -6.75
CA GLN A 260 0.21 -16.05 -7.29
C GLN A 260 -0.46 -17.35 -7.75
N LEU A 261 -1.75 -17.54 -7.45
CA LEU A 261 -2.53 -18.70 -7.85
C LEU A 261 -3.74 -18.28 -8.70
N PRO A 262 -4.14 -19.08 -9.70
CA PRO A 262 -5.41 -18.96 -10.40
C PRO A 262 -6.61 -18.99 -9.44
N GLU A 263 -7.78 -18.49 -9.87
CA GLU A 263 -8.97 -18.33 -9.03
C GLU A 263 -9.38 -19.60 -8.28
N ALA A 264 -9.50 -20.71 -9.01
CA ALA A 264 -9.94 -21.98 -8.43
C ALA A 264 -8.90 -22.60 -7.47
N GLU A 265 -7.61 -22.48 -7.79
CA GLU A 265 -6.53 -22.97 -6.93
C GLU A 265 -6.39 -22.11 -5.69
N PHE A 266 -6.53 -20.79 -5.83
CA PHE A 266 -6.55 -19.89 -4.70
C PHE A 266 -7.67 -20.24 -3.72
N ALA A 267 -8.89 -20.47 -4.21
CA ALA A 267 -10.02 -20.84 -3.36
C ALA A 267 -9.76 -22.17 -2.62
N ARG A 268 -9.25 -23.20 -3.31
CA ARG A 268 -8.91 -24.51 -2.71
C ARG A 268 -7.72 -24.45 -1.73
N SER A 269 -6.89 -23.42 -1.81
CA SER A 269 -5.73 -23.26 -0.91
C SER A 269 -6.07 -22.78 0.50
N PHE A 270 -7.36 -22.59 0.79
CA PHE A 270 -7.89 -22.22 2.11
C PHE A 270 -8.99 -23.19 2.53
N PRO A 271 -9.12 -23.49 3.84
CA PRO A 271 -10.17 -24.36 4.35
C PRO A 271 -11.56 -23.72 4.33
N VAL A 272 -11.64 -22.40 4.16
CA VAL A 272 -12.88 -21.61 4.17
C VAL A 272 -12.87 -20.56 3.06
N GLN A 273 -14.05 -19.99 2.75
CA GLN A 273 -14.20 -18.92 1.78
C GLN A 273 -13.26 -17.74 2.06
N LYS A 274 -12.40 -17.39 1.11
CA LYS A 274 -11.54 -16.20 1.15
C LYS A 274 -11.67 -15.42 -0.15
N ASP A 275 -11.58 -14.10 -0.04
CA ASP A 275 -11.51 -13.23 -1.21
C ASP A 275 -10.12 -13.27 -1.81
N ARG A 276 -10.05 -13.45 -3.14
CA ARG A 276 -8.86 -13.27 -3.94
C ARG A 276 -8.88 -11.87 -4.54
N TYR A 277 -7.85 -11.11 -4.26
CA TYR A 277 -7.67 -9.74 -4.71
C TYR A 277 -6.68 -9.69 -5.87
N ASP A 278 -7.01 -8.93 -6.91
CA ASP A 278 -6.12 -8.62 -8.03
C ASP A 278 -6.26 -7.11 -8.28
N PHE A 279 -5.29 -6.34 -7.81
CA PHE A 279 -5.35 -4.88 -7.82
C PHE A 279 -4.20 -4.29 -8.61
N ALA A 280 -4.50 -3.31 -9.45
CA ALA A 280 -3.53 -2.50 -10.16
C ALA A 280 -3.93 -1.02 -10.06
N MET A 281 -2.94 -0.17 -9.84
CA MET A 281 -3.07 1.29 -9.84
C MET A 281 -1.92 1.88 -10.64
N GLU A 282 -2.19 2.89 -11.45
CA GLU A 282 -1.22 3.54 -12.33
C GLU A 282 -1.33 5.07 -12.21
N GLY A 283 -0.20 5.76 -12.39
CA GLY A 283 -0.14 7.22 -12.35
C GLY A 283 -0.50 7.78 -10.98
N ILE A 284 0.15 7.29 -9.93
CA ILE A 284 -0.11 7.69 -8.55
C ILE A 284 0.76 8.89 -8.22
N SER A 285 0.14 10.02 -7.82
CA SER A 285 0.84 11.25 -7.43
C SER A 285 0.39 11.71 -6.05
N LEU A 286 1.35 11.96 -5.19
CA LEU A 286 1.15 12.58 -3.88
C LEU A 286 1.76 13.98 -3.92
N ARG A 287 0.98 15.03 -3.63
CA ARG A 287 1.37 16.43 -3.79
C ARG A 287 1.38 17.18 -2.47
N ASN A 288 2.28 18.16 -2.38
CA ASN A 288 2.47 19.00 -1.21
C ASN A 288 2.65 18.18 0.08
N ILE A 289 3.64 17.30 0.05
CA ILE A 289 3.96 16.40 1.17
C ILE A 289 4.69 17.21 2.26
N ASP A 290 4.29 17.04 3.52
CA ASP A 290 5.11 17.50 4.65
C ASP A 290 6.41 16.69 4.72
N ARG A 291 7.53 17.31 4.26
CA ARG A 291 8.87 16.67 4.26
C ARG A 291 9.25 16.19 5.65
N GLY A 292 9.08 17.05 6.65
CA GLY A 292 9.41 16.73 8.03
C GLY A 292 8.54 15.59 8.59
N GLY A 293 7.31 15.44 8.09
CA GLY A 293 6.39 14.37 8.46
C GLY A 293 6.90 12.98 8.09
N ILE A 294 7.49 12.81 6.91
CA ILE A 294 8.03 11.51 6.46
C ILE A 294 9.06 10.99 7.47
N TRP A 295 9.97 11.84 7.94
CA TRP A 295 10.98 11.48 8.94
C TRP A 295 10.39 11.21 10.32
N ARG A 296 9.32 11.90 10.67
CA ARG A 296 8.53 11.66 11.89
C ARG A 296 7.58 10.48 11.73
N LYS A 297 7.73 9.66 10.67
CA LYS A 297 6.86 8.53 10.33
C LYS A 297 5.39 8.94 10.20
N ARG A 298 5.12 10.10 9.62
CA ARG A 298 3.79 10.66 9.40
C ARG A 298 3.62 11.01 7.93
N ILE A 299 2.49 10.67 7.33
CA ILE A 299 2.16 11.03 5.95
C ILE A 299 1.14 12.16 6.01
N GLU A 300 1.56 13.36 5.62
CA GLU A 300 0.67 14.51 5.42
C GLU A 300 0.83 15.04 4.01
N ALA A 301 -0.29 15.21 3.31
CA ALA A 301 -0.30 15.71 1.94
C ALA A 301 -1.64 16.39 1.62
N ASP A 302 -1.61 17.29 0.64
CA ASP A 302 -2.81 17.94 0.15
C ASP A 302 -3.66 16.97 -0.67
N SER A 303 -3.03 16.23 -1.59
CA SER A 303 -3.76 15.30 -2.43
C SER A 303 -2.96 14.06 -2.79
N LEU A 304 -3.69 12.94 -2.89
CA LEU A 304 -3.25 11.71 -3.50
C LEU A 304 -4.15 11.45 -4.72
N ILE A 305 -3.56 11.44 -5.90
CA ILE A 305 -4.27 11.23 -7.16
C ILE A 305 -3.84 9.89 -7.74
N ILE A 306 -4.80 9.07 -8.14
CA ILE A 306 -4.61 7.77 -8.80
C ILE A 306 -5.24 7.87 -10.18
N GLY A 307 -4.44 7.80 -11.25
CA GLY A 307 -4.87 8.06 -12.62
C GLY A 307 -5.76 6.94 -13.16
N LYS A 308 -5.26 5.72 -13.18
CA LYS A 308 -6.00 4.56 -13.64
C LYS A 308 -5.91 3.43 -12.62
N SER A 309 -7.00 2.70 -12.42
CA SER A 309 -6.95 1.56 -11.52
C SER A 309 -7.88 0.41 -11.92
N SER A 310 -7.55 -0.78 -11.45
CA SER A 310 -8.34 -2.00 -11.63
C SER A 310 -8.40 -2.74 -10.30
N PHE A 311 -9.60 -2.92 -9.77
CA PHE A 311 -9.86 -3.62 -8.53
C PHE A 311 -10.75 -4.83 -8.81
N LYS A 312 -10.15 -6.03 -8.82
CA LYS A 312 -10.88 -7.27 -9.05
C LYS A 312 -10.88 -8.11 -7.78
N VAL A 313 -12.06 -8.55 -7.39
CA VAL A 313 -12.27 -9.42 -6.24
C VAL A 313 -13.00 -10.67 -6.70
N TYR A 314 -12.44 -11.85 -6.41
CA TYR A 314 -13.06 -13.13 -6.68
C TYR A 314 -13.36 -13.87 -5.38
N ARG A 315 -14.55 -14.48 -5.30
CA ARG A 315 -14.98 -15.35 -4.19
C ARG A 315 -15.61 -16.63 -4.73
N ASP A 316 -15.21 -17.76 -4.15
CA ASP A 316 -15.85 -19.06 -4.39
C ASP A 316 -16.71 -19.44 -3.18
N LEU A 317 -18.03 -19.54 -3.40
CA LEU A 317 -18.99 -19.93 -2.37
C LEU A 317 -19.14 -21.46 -2.22
N SER A 318 -18.46 -22.26 -3.05
CA SER A 318 -18.45 -23.73 -2.91
C SER A 318 -17.66 -24.18 -1.68
N GLN A 319 -16.72 -23.35 -1.19
CA GLN A 319 -15.96 -23.59 0.03
C GLN A 319 -16.82 -23.39 1.29
N PRO A 320 -16.48 -24.05 2.43
CA PRO A 320 -17.13 -23.80 3.71
C PRO A 320 -17.11 -22.32 4.09
N ARG A 321 -18.16 -21.85 4.76
CA ARG A 321 -18.25 -20.44 5.19
C ARG A 321 -17.21 -20.13 6.26
N ASP A 322 -16.53 -19.00 6.12
CA ASP A 322 -15.74 -18.43 7.21
C ASP A 322 -16.70 -17.90 8.28
N THR A 323 -16.52 -18.31 9.53
CA THR A 323 -17.36 -17.89 10.66
C THR A 323 -16.76 -16.74 11.45
N ILE A 324 -15.50 -16.34 11.14
CA ILE A 324 -14.79 -15.29 11.88
C ILE A 324 -15.45 -13.94 11.62
N SER A 325 -15.85 -13.27 12.68
CA SER A 325 -16.40 -11.90 12.61
C SER A 325 -15.34 -10.92 12.13
N ILE A 326 -15.74 -10.05 11.19
CA ILE A 326 -14.93 -8.93 10.70
C ILE A 326 -15.55 -7.57 11.09
N VAL A 327 -16.33 -7.54 12.16
CA VAL A 327 -16.80 -6.29 12.78
C VAL A 327 -15.60 -5.43 13.16
N GLY A 328 -15.73 -4.11 13.00
CA GLY A 328 -14.62 -3.18 13.21
C GLY A 328 -13.67 -3.06 12.00
N ASN A 329 -13.94 -3.71 10.86
CA ASN A 329 -13.08 -3.70 9.66
C ASN A 329 -13.67 -2.87 8.49
N TYR A 330 -14.50 -1.88 8.77
CA TYR A 330 -14.90 -0.93 7.74
C TYR A 330 -13.71 -0.06 7.31
N PRO A 331 -13.70 0.51 6.09
CA PRO A 331 -12.57 1.29 5.59
C PRO A 331 -12.09 2.37 6.54
N HIS A 332 -13.00 3.15 7.13
CA HIS A 332 -12.66 4.21 8.08
C HIS A 332 -12.18 3.66 9.45
N GLN A 333 -12.66 2.48 9.88
CA GLN A 333 -12.17 1.82 11.08
C GLN A 333 -10.77 1.22 10.87
N LEU A 334 -10.47 0.69 9.67
CA LEU A 334 -9.13 0.24 9.28
C LEU A 334 -8.14 1.40 9.21
N LEU A 335 -8.57 2.55 8.66
CA LEU A 335 -7.78 3.79 8.63
C LEU A 335 -7.34 4.20 10.04
N MET A 336 -8.24 4.13 11.02
CA MET A 336 -7.94 4.46 12.42
C MET A 336 -6.92 3.53 13.08
N ARG A 337 -6.71 2.32 12.53
CA ARG A 337 -5.77 1.31 13.04
C ARG A 337 -4.43 1.29 12.33
N LEU A 338 -4.21 2.17 11.36
CA LEU A 338 -2.90 2.29 10.73
C LEU A 338 -1.84 2.63 11.77
N PRO A 339 -0.65 1.98 11.72
CA PRO A 339 0.41 2.19 12.70
C PRO A 339 1.10 3.56 12.57
N ILE A 340 0.87 4.25 11.46
CA ILE A 340 1.44 5.57 11.17
C ILE A 340 0.34 6.62 11.07
N PRO A 341 0.55 7.85 11.56
CA PRO A 341 -0.35 8.96 11.33
C PRO A 341 -0.43 9.30 9.82
N VAL A 342 -1.66 9.39 9.31
CA VAL A 342 -1.94 9.76 7.92
C VAL A 342 -2.94 10.90 7.92
N HIS A 343 -2.65 11.95 7.14
CA HIS A 343 -3.58 13.04 6.85
C HIS A 343 -3.46 13.46 5.39
N ILE A 344 -4.38 13.00 4.56
CA ILE A 344 -4.50 13.36 3.14
C ILE A 344 -5.82 14.11 3.00
N ARG A 345 -5.76 15.38 2.62
CA ARG A 345 -6.97 16.22 2.52
C ARG A 345 -7.92 15.69 1.45
N LYS A 346 -7.38 15.25 0.32
CA LYS A 346 -8.17 14.74 -0.80
C LYS A 346 -7.49 13.53 -1.47
N LEU A 347 -8.19 12.40 -1.55
CA LEU A 347 -7.80 11.23 -2.35
C LEU A 347 -8.73 11.14 -3.56
N ILE A 348 -8.15 11.04 -4.77
CA ILE A 348 -8.90 11.06 -6.03
C ILE A 348 -8.54 9.82 -6.85
N PHE A 349 -9.55 9.09 -7.29
CA PHE A 349 -9.46 8.06 -8.33
C PHE A 349 -10.11 8.61 -9.60
N LEU A 350 -9.37 8.59 -10.72
CA LEU A 350 -9.87 9.17 -11.98
C LEU A 350 -10.59 8.13 -12.83
N HIS A 351 -9.93 7.08 -13.26
CA HIS A 351 -10.46 6.07 -14.18
C HIS A 351 -10.26 4.68 -13.60
N SER A 352 -11.28 4.16 -12.94
CA SER A 352 -11.20 2.87 -12.27
C SER A 352 -12.12 1.85 -12.93
N PHE A 353 -11.64 0.61 -13.00
CA PHE A 353 -12.44 -0.57 -13.26
C PHE A 353 -12.60 -1.35 -11.96
N ILE A 354 -13.85 -1.67 -11.59
CA ILE A 354 -14.15 -2.44 -10.39
C ILE A 354 -14.93 -3.69 -10.80
N GLU A 355 -14.45 -4.87 -10.40
CA GLU A 355 -15.12 -6.15 -10.64
C GLU A 355 -15.23 -6.94 -9.33
N TYR A 356 -16.44 -7.37 -9.02
CA TYR A 356 -16.68 -8.43 -8.04
C TYR A 356 -17.20 -9.67 -8.79
N LYS A 357 -16.45 -10.76 -8.72
CA LYS A 357 -16.77 -12.03 -9.35
C LYS A 357 -17.06 -13.09 -8.28
N GLU A 358 -18.21 -13.73 -8.36
CA GLU A 358 -18.64 -14.73 -7.39
C GLU A 358 -19.05 -16.02 -8.06
N LYS A 359 -18.48 -17.14 -7.65
CA LYS A 359 -18.88 -18.47 -8.06
C LYS A 359 -19.83 -19.04 -7.01
N ASN A 360 -21.07 -19.27 -7.39
CA ASN A 360 -22.03 -19.99 -6.55
C ASN A 360 -21.74 -21.50 -6.62
N GLY A 361 -21.79 -22.19 -5.48
CA GLY A 361 -21.59 -23.66 -5.43
C GLY A 361 -22.64 -24.47 -6.22
N LYS A 362 -23.75 -23.84 -6.61
CA LYS A 362 -24.83 -24.43 -7.44
C LYS A 362 -24.78 -24.01 -8.91
N SER A 363 -23.80 -23.19 -9.31
CA SER A 363 -23.61 -22.69 -10.67
C SER A 363 -22.24 -23.11 -11.21
N ASP A 364 -22.18 -23.46 -12.49
CA ASP A 364 -20.91 -23.76 -13.16
C ASP A 364 -20.14 -22.51 -13.57
N SER A 365 -20.86 -21.39 -13.73
CA SER A 365 -20.28 -20.11 -14.08
C SER A 365 -20.28 -19.14 -12.88
N ALA A 366 -19.32 -18.25 -12.87
CA ALA A 366 -19.27 -17.15 -11.89
C ALA A 366 -20.01 -15.94 -12.44
N GLY A 367 -20.83 -15.32 -11.61
CA GLY A 367 -21.44 -14.02 -11.91
C GLY A 367 -20.47 -12.87 -11.66
N LYS A 368 -20.65 -11.78 -12.39
CA LYS A 368 -19.80 -10.59 -12.32
C LYS A 368 -20.63 -9.33 -12.12
N VAL A 369 -20.28 -8.55 -11.12
CA VAL A 369 -20.75 -7.16 -10.93
C VAL A 369 -19.60 -6.26 -11.34
N GLN A 370 -19.82 -5.40 -12.35
CA GLN A 370 -18.78 -4.59 -12.95
C GLN A 370 -19.17 -3.12 -12.99
N PHE A 371 -18.23 -2.25 -12.59
CA PHE A 371 -18.32 -0.80 -12.72
C PHE A 371 -17.16 -0.32 -13.58
N PHE A 372 -17.51 0.38 -14.65
CA PHE A 372 -16.58 0.93 -15.63
C PHE A 372 -16.45 2.44 -15.42
N ASP A 373 -15.32 2.98 -15.81
CA ASP A 373 -15.01 4.41 -15.75
C ASP A 373 -15.37 5.01 -14.38
N ALA A 374 -15.04 4.27 -13.33
CA ALA A 374 -15.38 4.68 -11.97
C ALA A 374 -14.43 5.79 -11.50
N GLY A 375 -15.02 6.90 -11.06
CA GLY A 375 -14.33 8.00 -10.41
C GLY A 375 -14.72 8.07 -8.93
N ALA A 376 -13.77 8.46 -8.08
CA ALA A 376 -14.06 8.70 -6.68
C ALA A 376 -13.24 9.86 -6.13
N THR A 377 -13.85 10.66 -5.28
CA THR A 377 -13.17 11.64 -4.45
C THR A 377 -13.46 11.32 -2.99
N ILE A 378 -12.41 11.24 -2.18
CA ILE A 378 -12.52 10.98 -0.74
C ILE A 378 -11.86 12.14 -0.01
N ASP A 379 -12.66 12.94 0.69
CA ASP A 379 -12.21 14.08 1.46
C ASP A 379 -11.91 13.66 2.91
N ASN A 380 -10.86 14.24 3.49
CA ASN A 380 -10.45 14.09 4.89
C ASN A 380 -10.09 12.63 5.26
N VAL A 381 -9.16 12.04 4.52
CA VAL A 381 -8.60 10.73 4.83
C VAL A 381 -7.56 10.88 5.95
N THR A 382 -7.97 10.68 7.21
CA THR A 382 -7.09 10.93 8.35
C THR A 382 -7.33 10.02 9.54
N ASN A 383 -6.24 9.67 10.26
CA ASN A 383 -6.26 9.07 11.60
C ASN A 383 -5.57 9.99 12.63
N VAL A 384 -5.24 11.23 12.25
CA VAL A 384 -4.57 12.20 13.12
C VAL A 384 -5.58 12.86 14.06
N LYS A 385 -5.37 12.72 15.38
CA LYS A 385 -6.32 13.19 16.42
C LYS A 385 -6.73 14.66 16.25
N GLY A 386 -5.78 15.57 16.01
CA GLY A 386 -6.07 17.00 15.83
C GLY A 386 -6.89 17.32 14.57
N ALA A 387 -6.69 16.57 13.47
CA ALA A 387 -7.50 16.71 12.27
C ALA A 387 -8.94 16.21 12.49
N ILE A 388 -9.10 15.07 13.17
CA ILE A 388 -10.41 14.49 13.50
C ILE A 388 -11.19 15.40 14.46
N ALA A 389 -10.52 16.05 15.42
CA ALA A 389 -11.18 16.99 16.33
C ALA A 389 -11.78 18.20 15.60
N ARG A 390 -11.16 18.64 14.51
CA ARG A 390 -11.69 19.72 13.65
C ARG A 390 -12.79 19.22 12.70
N ASN A 391 -12.63 18.03 12.14
CA ASN A 391 -13.59 17.42 11.24
C ASN A 391 -13.50 15.89 11.36
N ASN A 392 -14.55 15.27 11.90
CA ASN A 392 -14.63 13.82 12.07
C ASN A 392 -15.32 13.08 10.91
N LYS A 393 -15.64 13.78 9.81
CA LYS A 393 -16.30 13.18 8.64
C LYS A 393 -15.28 12.90 7.55
N CYS A 394 -15.23 11.65 7.08
CA CYS A 394 -14.58 11.26 5.84
C CYS A 394 -15.65 11.04 4.79
N ILE A 395 -15.59 11.80 3.69
CA ILE A 395 -16.66 11.86 2.69
C ILE A 395 -16.15 11.25 1.38
N LEU A 396 -16.82 10.20 0.91
CA LEU A 396 -16.57 9.59 -0.39
C LEU A 396 -17.70 9.96 -1.34
N SER A 397 -17.36 10.56 -2.48
CA SER A 397 -18.24 10.77 -3.62
C SER A 397 -17.80 9.84 -4.75
N PHE A 398 -18.73 9.08 -5.30
CA PHE A 398 -18.47 8.02 -6.28
C PHE A 398 -19.36 8.17 -7.50
N THR A 399 -18.78 7.98 -8.69
CA THR A 399 -19.51 7.91 -9.96
C THR A 399 -19.00 6.74 -10.77
N ALA A 400 -19.86 6.06 -11.54
CA ALA A 400 -19.44 4.94 -12.39
C ALA A 400 -20.49 4.63 -13.45
N LYS A 401 -20.14 3.75 -14.40
CA LYS A 401 -21.06 3.09 -15.32
C LYS A 401 -21.22 1.62 -14.94
N PHE A 402 -22.36 1.25 -14.38
CA PHE A 402 -22.70 -0.13 -14.08
C PHE A 402 -22.95 -0.90 -15.37
N LEU A 403 -22.35 -2.08 -15.54
CA LEU A 403 -22.36 -2.88 -16.77
C LEU A 403 -22.01 -2.06 -18.04
N ASN A 404 -21.12 -1.07 -17.91
CA ASN A 404 -20.64 -0.17 -18.96
C ASN A 404 -21.73 0.73 -19.60
N LYS A 405 -22.92 0.82 -19.02
CA LYS A 405 -24.05 1.59 -19.59
C LYS A 405 -24.72 2.48 -18.54
N THR A 406 -25.18 1.91 -17.45
CA THR A 406 -26.05 2.56 -16.48
C THR A 406 -25.26 3.47 -15.53
N PRO A 407 -25.56 4.78 -15.48
CA PRO A 407 -24.89 5.69 -14.56
C PRO A 407 -25.24 5.36 -13.10
N VAL A 408 -24.21 5.39 -12.26
CA VAL A 408 -24.31 5.21 -10.81
C VAL A 408 -23.64 6.37 -10.13
N ASN A 409 -24.31 6.96 -9.14
CA ASN A 409 -23.75 7.96 -8.25
C ASN A 409 -24.01 7.56 -6.80
N ALA A 410 -23.04 7.74 -5.94
CA ALA A 410 -23.19 7.50 -4.51
C ALA A 410 -22.34 8.47 -3.70
N LYS A 411 -22.83 8.84 -2.51
CA LYS A 411 -22.09 9.60 -1.52
C LYS A 411 -22.14 8.87 -0.19
N ILE A 412 -20.99 8.63 0.40
CA ILE A 412 -20.85 7.97 1.69
C ILE A 412 -20.18 8.93 2.66
N VAL A 413 -20.82 9.16 3.81
CA VAL A 413 -20.27 9.94 4.91
C VAL A 413 -19.94 9.00 6.06
N MET A 414 -18.65 8.80 6.33
CA MET A 414 -18.14 7.91 7.38
C MET A 414 -17.70 8.74 8.58
N LEU A 415 -18.11 8.35 9.78
CA LEU A 415 -17.70 9.02 11.02
C LEU A 415 -16.39 8.41 11.53
N LEU A 416 -15.30 9.18 11.42
CA LEU A 416 -13.98 8.78 11.91
C LEU A 416 -14.01 8.63 13.44
N LYS A 417 -13.29 7.61 13.94
CA LYS A 417 -13.20 7.29 15.37
C LYS A 417 -14.54 6.93 16.05
N ASP A 418 -15.59 6.66 15.26
CA ASP A 418 -16.84 6.18 15.82
C ASP A 418 -16.71 4.71 16.23
N PRO A 419 -17.06 4.33 17.48
CA PRO A 419 -16.87 2.96 17.98
C PRO A 419 -17.74 1.93 17.28
N HIS A 420 -18.91 2.36 16.76
CA HIS A 420 -19.86 1.50 16.04
C HIS A 420 -19.71 1.61 14.52
N GLY A 421 -18.68 2.28 14.02
CA GLY A 421 -18.41 2.43 12.60
C GLY A 421 -19.54 3.08 11.82
N ARG A 422 -20.24 4.06 12.41
CA ARG A 422 -21.41 4.73 11.79
C ARG A 422 -21.04 5.40 10.48
N PHE A 423 -21.92 5.21 9.49
CA PHE A 423 -21.88 5.92 8.23
C PHE A 423 -23.28 6.14 7.66
N SER A 424 -23.39 7.07 6.73
CA SER A 424 -24.58 7.20 5.88
C SER A 424 -24.17 7.06 4.43
N ILE A 425 -25.11 6.56 3.62
CA ILE A 425 -24.94 6.45 2.18
C ILE A 425 -26.23 6.90 1.49
N GLU A 426 -26.08 7.72 0.48
CA GLU A 426 -27.14 8.08 -0.46
C GLU A 426 -26.64 7.82 -1.88
N GLY A 427 -27.54 7.44 -2.78
CA GLY A 427 -27.15 7.20 -4.16
C GLY A 427 -28.33 6.94 -5.09
N ASN A 428 -27.97 6.91 -6.37
CA ASN A 428 -28.91 6.57 -7.43
C ASN A 428 -28.23 5.72 -8.51
N ILE A 429 -29.03 4.87 -9.13
CA ILE A 429 -28.69 4.07 -10.30
C ILE A 429 -29.69 4.43 -11.38
N GLY A 430 -29.21 4.75 -12.57
CA GLY A 430 -30.02 5.12 -13.72
C GLY A 430 -30.77 3.96 -14.35
N SER A 431 -31.28 4.18 -15.54
CA SER A 431 -32.08 3.20 -16.28
C SER A 431 -31.28 1.99 -16.71
N ILE A 432 -31.90 0.81 -16.61
CA ILE A 432 -31.33 -0.47 -17.03
C ILE A 432 -32.42 -1.41 -17.54
N ASP A 433 -32.21 -2.01 -18.72
CA ASP A 433 -32.99 -3.14 -19.17
C ASP A 433 -32.81 -4.34 -18.24
N ALA A 434 -33.90 -4.86 -17.66
CA ALA A 434 -33.80 -5.92 -16.68
C ALA A 434 -33.18 -7.19 -17.24
N VAL A 435 -33.34 -7.49 -18.55
CA VAL A 435 -32.73 -8.67 -19.19
C VAL A 435 -31.21 -8.59 -19.18
N SER A 436 -30.64 -7.40 -19.28
CA SER A 436 -29.17 -7.21 -19.20
C SER A 436 -28.57 -7.61 -17.84
N LEU A 437 -29.38 -7.67 -16.77
CA LEU A 437 -28.95 -8.15 -15.45
C LEU A 437 -28.73 -9.68 -15.41
N ASN A 438 -29.15 -10.42 -16.43
CA ASN A 438 -29.04 -11.89 -16.44
C ASN A 438 -27.59 -12.38 -16.35
N ALA A 439 -26.62 -11.61 -16.84
CA ALA A 439 -25.19 -11.91 -16.71
C ALA A 439 -24.75 -12.07 -15.24
N LEU A 440 -25.47 -11.45 -14.31
CA LEU A 440 -25.20 -11.54 -12.87
C LEU A 440 -26.26 -12.34 -12.10
N THR A 441 -27.56 -12.16 -12.43
CA THR A 441 -28.65 -12.77 -11.64
C THR A 441 -28.76 -14.27 -11.85
N GLN A 442 -28.45 -14.78 -13.04
CA GLN A 442 -28.50 -16.23 -13.31
C GLN A 442 -27.39 -16.97 -12.55
N PRO A 443 -26.08 -16.63 -12.69
CA PRO A 443 -25.03 -17.38 -12.01
C PRO A 443 -24.97 -17.13 -10.50
N MET A 444 -25.34 -15.93 -10.02
CA MET A 444 -25.26 -15.58 -8.59
C MET A 444 -26.56 -15.92 -7.83
N GLY A 445 -27.71 -15.71 -8.44
CA GLY A 445 -29.02 -15.80 -7.79
C GLY A 445 -29.93 -16.89 -8.30
N LEU A 446 -29.54 -17.61 -9.35
CA LEU A 446 -30.38 -18.60 -10.04
C LEU A 446 -31.76 -18.00 -10.42
N ALA A 447 -31.75 -16.75 -10.86
CA ALA A 447 -32.93 -16.01 -11.30
C ALA A 447 -32.71 -15.43 -12.70
N ARG A 448 -33.71 -15.53 -13.57
CA ARG A 448 -33.69 -14.97 -14.93
C ARG A 448 -34.72 -13.86 -15.00
N MET A 449 -34.31 -12.69 -15.42
CA MET A 449 -35.19 -11.59 -15.83
C MET A 449 -35.69 -11.92 -17.23
N GLU A 450 -37.02 -12.15 -17.37
CA GLU A 450 -37.62 -12.50 -18.64
C GLU A 450 -37.90 -11.24 -19.49
N LYS A 451 -38.36 -10.18 -18.82
CA LYS A 451 -38.62 -8.85 -19.38
C LYS A 451 -38.74 -7.79 -18.31
N GLY A 452 -38.78 -6.53 -18.72
CA GLY A 452 -39.03 -5.36 -17.90
C GLY A 452 -37.91 -4.33 -17.98
N ASN A 453 -38.23 -3.10 -17.58
CA ASN A 453 -37.30 -2.00 -17.46
C ASN A 453 -37.23 -1.52 -16.01
N ILE A 454 -36.04 -1.22 -15.56
CA ILE A 454 -35.78 -0.46 -14.34
C ILE A 454 -35.41 0.95 -14.78
N ASP A 455 -36.23 1.94 -14.44
CA ASP A 455 -36.03 3.32 -14.89
C ASP A 455 -35.08 4.07 -13.96
N LYS A 456 -35.17 3.80 -12.64
CA LYS A 456 -34.35 4.45 -11.62
C LYS A 456 -34.38 3.69 -10.31
N LEU A 457 -33.26 3.67 -9.61
CA LEU A 457 -33.18 3.24 -8.21
C LEU A 457 -32.57 4.36 -7.39
N GLN A 458 -33.18 4.73 -6.27
CA GLN A 458 -32.68 5.71 -5.30
C GLN A 458 -32.69 5.11 -3.91
N PHE A 459 -31.69 5.43 -3.12
CA PHE A 459 -31.57 4.95 -1.74
C PHE A 459 -30.89 5.97 -0.83
N ASN A 460 -31.26 5.93 0.44
CA ASN A 460 -30.64 6.70 1.51
C ASN A 460 -30.68 5.87 2.80
N PHE A 461 -29.52 5.47 3.30
CA PHE A 461 -29.39 4.61 4.48
C PHE A 461 -28.45 5.23 5.51
N LYS A 462 -28.73 4.95 6.79
CA LYS A 462 -27.78 5.06 7.90
C LYS A 462 -27.40 3.66 8.34
N ALA A 463 -26.14 3.45 8.66
CA ALA A 463 -25.65 2.13 9.02
C ALA A 463 -24.62 2.19 10.14
N THR A 464 -24.50 1.06 10.82
CA THR A 464 -23.51 0.78 11.86
C THR A 464 -22.74 -0.49 11.50
N ASP A 465 -21.92 -0.96 12.41
CA ASP A 465 -21.26 -2.25 12.30
C ASP A 465 -22.19 -3.46 12.55
N SER A 466 -23.44 -3.24 12.92
CA SER A 466 -24.44 -4.27 13.20
C SER A 466 -25.65 -4.27 12.29
N SER A 467 -26.05 -3.12 11.75
CA SER A 467 -27.27 -3.01 10.92
C SER A 467 -27.27 -1.77 10.03
N SER A 468 -28.24 -1.73 9.12
CA SER A 468 -28.56 -0.55 8.31
C SER A 468 -30.07 -0.31 8.26
N THR A 469 -30.47 0.96 8.22
CA THR A 469 -31.87 1.40 8.10
C THR A 469 -31.95 2.60 7.18
N GLY A 470 -33.05 2.72 6.44
CA GLY A 470 -33.28 3.86 5.56
C GLY A 470 -34.43 3.64 4.59
N LYS A 471 -34.39 4.40 3.49
CA LYS A 471 -35.43 4.38 2.47
C LYS A 471 -34.86 3.98 1.11
N LEU A 472 -35.67 3.27 0.34
CA LEU A 472 -35.38 2.92 -1.04
C LEU A 472 -36.59 3.13 -1.93
N THR A 473 -36.36 3.66 -3.12
CA THR A 473 -37.33 3.76 -4.20
C THR A 473 -36.72 3.15 -5.46
N ILE A 474 -37.38 2.19 -6.05
CA ILE A 474 -37.06 1.66 -7.38
C ILE A 474 -38.25 1.83 -8.30
N LEU A 475 -38.06 2.53 -9.40
CA LEU A 475 -39.07 2.68 -10.46
C LEU A 475 -38.79 1.62 -11.53
N TYR A 476 -39.82 0.85 -11.86
CA TYR A 476 -39.68 -0.21 -12.87
C TYR A 476 -41.04 -0.52 -13.49
N SER A 477 -41.00 -1.06 -14.69
CA SER A 477 -42.20 -1.42 -15.47
C SER A 477 -42.08 -2.84 -16.02
N ASP A 478 -43.19 -3.55 -16.02
CA ASP A 478 -43.43 -4.81 -16.72
C ASP A 478 -42.43 -5.94 -16.36
N LEU A 479 -41.99 -5.94 -15.10
CA LEU A 479 -40.94 -6.88 -14.62
C LEU A 479 -41.52 -8.30 -14.48
N LYS A 480 -40.79 -9.26 -15.09
CA LYS A 480 -41.08 -10.71 -14.99
C LYS A 480 -39.83 -11.51 -14.69
N VAL A 481 -39.89 -12.34 -13.66
CA VAL A 481 -38.73 -13.12 -13.15
C VAL A 481 -39.04 -14.62 -13.16
N SER A 482 -38.10 -15.41 -13.59
CA SER A 482 -38.13 -16.88 -13.48
C SER A 482 -37.07 -17.37 -12.54
N LEU A 483 -37.41 -18.25 -11.62
CA LEU A 483 -36.42 -18.98 -10.81
C LEU A 483 -35.87 -20.18 -11.61
N LEU A 484 -34.57 -20.42 -11.46
CA LEU A 484 -33.86 -21.47 -12.17
C LEU A 484 -33.51 -22.60 -11.21
N LYS A 485 -33.48 -23.82 -11.71
CA LYS A 485 -32.82 -24.99 -11.08
C LYS A 485 -31.80 -25.52 -12.08
N LYS A 486 -30.71 -26.09 -11.58
CA LYS A 486 -29.74 -26.78 -12.40
C LYS A 486 -30.29 -28.17 -12.70
N ASP A 487 -30.40 -28.52 -13.97
CA ASP A 487 -30.58 -29.90 -14.38
C ASP A 487 -29.25 -30.65 -14.26
N LYS A 488 -29.26 -31.82 -13.58
CA LYS A 488 -28.03 -32.59 -13.34
C LYS A 488 -27.62 -33.40 -14.56
N GLU A 489 -28.57 -33.75 -15.43
CA GLU A 489 -28.32 -34.61 -16.58
C GLU A 489 -27.85 -33.81 -17.81
N GLU A 490 -28.46 -32.66 -18.10
CA GLU A 490 -28.12 -31.88 -19.27
C GLU A 490 -27.13 -30.75 -19.01
N ASN A 491 -26.70 -30.52 -17.77
CA ASN A 491 -25.84 -29.43 -17.35
C ASN A 491 -26.36 -28.04 -17.75
N LYS A 492 -27.68 -27.88 -17.94
CA LYS A 492 -28.40 -26.68 -18.29
C LYS A 492 -29.25 -26.15 -17.14
N TYR A 493 -29.64 -24.90 -17.24
CA TYR A 493 -30.52 -24.27 -16.26
C TYR A 493 -31.96 -24.27 -16.75
N ASP A 494 -32.81 -25.09 -16.08
CA ASP A 494 -34.24 -25.13 -16.33
C ASP A 494 -35.02 -24.22 -15.40
N LYS A 495 -36.19 -23.78 -15.87
CA LYS A 495 -37.15 -23.03 -15.05
C LYS A 495 -37.72 -23.94 -13.95
N LYS A 496 -37.75 -23.45 -12.72
CA LYS A 496 -38.58 -24.00 -11.66
C LYS A 496 -40.04 -23.56 -11.91
N GLY A 497 -40.78 -24.29 -12.71
CA GLY A 497 -42.07 -23.90 -13.20
C GLY A 497 -43.05 -23.37 -12.13
N LEU A 498 -43.40 -24.19 -11.13
CA LEU A 498 -44.31 -23.79 -10.03
C LEU A 498 -43.73 -22.64 -9.17
N ALA A 499 -42.42 -22.69 -8.84
CA ALA A 499 -41.80 -21.63 -8.06
C ALA A 499 -41.73 -20.30 -8.83
N SER A 500 -41.47 -20.34 -10.13
CA SER A 500 -41.48 -19.15 -10.99
C SER A 500 -42.87 -18.56 -11.14
N LEU A 501 -43.88 -19.41 -11.25
CA LEU A 501 -45.29 -18.99 -11.28
C LEU A 501 -45.67 -18.31 -9.97
N ALA A 502 -45.33 -18.91 -8.82
CA ALA A 502 -45.61 -18.33 -7.51
C ALA A 502 -44.97 -16.94 -7.32
N VAL A 503 -43.72 -16.80 -7.71
CA VAL A 503 -43.00 -15.51 -7.64
C VAL A 503 -43.73 -14.46 -8.50
N ASN A 504 -44.11 -14.78 -9.73
CA ASN A 504 -44.75 -13.82 -10.62
C ASN A 504 -46.21 -13.48 -10.23
N ILE A 505 -46.91 -14.36 -9.48
CA ILE A 505 -48.23 -14.08 -8.93
C ILE A 505 -48.14 -13.06 -7.78
N ILE A 506 -47.13 -13.22 -6.90
CA ILE A 506 -46.92 -12.36 -5.71
C ILE A 506 -46.25 -11.04 -6.08
N MET A 507 -45.34 -11.07 -7.05
CA MET A 507 -44.53 -9.92 -7.41
C MET A 507 -45.35 -8.82 -8.08
N LYS A 508 -45.21 -7.60 -7.58
CA LYS A 508 -45.76 -6.40 -8.22
C LYS A 508 -45.00 -6.10 -9.50
N LYS A 509 -45.66 -6.13 -10.65
CA LYS A 509 -45.01 -6.04 -11.98
C LYS A 509 -44.48 -4.65 -12.31
N SER A 510 -44.95 -3.61 -11.63
CA SER A 510 -44.54 -2.22 -11.87
C SER A 510 -44.50 -1.39 -10.58
N ASN A 511 -43.67 -0.35 -10.56
CA ASN A 511 -43.64 0.70 -9.58
C ASN A 511 -43.30 2.04 -10.25
N PRO A 512 -44.22 3.02 -10.31
CA PRO A 512 -45.61 2.95 -9.82
C PRO A 512 -46.48 1.99 -10.64
N VAL A 513 -47.59 1.57 -10.06
CA VAL A 513 -48.68 0.97 -10.82
C VAL A 513 -49.34 2.10 -11.62
N LYS A 514 -49.88 1.79 -12.82
CA LYS A 514 -50.49 2.80 -13.71
C LYS A 514 -51.52 3.65 -12.96
N GLY A 515 -51.30 4.97 -12.95
CA GLY A 515 -52.14 5.94 -12.25
C GLY A 515 -51.94 6.07 -10.74
N GLY A 516 -50.94 5.38 -10.15
CA GLY A 516 -50.64 5.46 -8.72
C GLY A 516 -49.27 6.10 -8.43
N ASP A 517 -49.04 6.39 -7.16
CA ASP A 517 -47.76 6.90 -6.68
C ASP A 517 -46.66 5.84 -6.60
N ALA A 518 -45.40 6.28 -6.72
CA ALA A 518 -44.25 5.42 -6.55
C ALA A 518 -44.15 4.92 -5.10
N ARG A 519 -44.02 3.60 -4.93
CA ARG A 519 -43.78 3.01 -3.62
C ARG A 519 -42.39 3.36 -3.15
N VAL A 520 -42.29 3.93 -1.95
CA VAL A 520 -41.07 4.15 -1.17
C VAL A 520 -41.13 3.17 -0.01
N VAL A 521 -40.07 2.39 0.18
CA VAL A 521 -40.04 1.39 1.25
C VAL A 521 -39.02 1.77 2.31
N ASP A 522 -39.38 1.48 3.56
CA ASP A 522 -38.46 1.55 4.70
C ASP A 522 -37.69 0.23 4.77
N VAL A 523 -36.38 0.32 4.72
CA VAL A 523 -35.50 -0.85 4.68
C VAL A 523 -34.78 -1.02 6.01
N HIS A 524 -34.78 -2.23 6.54
CA HIS A 524 -33.93 -2.64 7.64
C HIS A 524 -33.16 -3.90 7.25
N PHE A 525 -31.84 -3.94 7.52
CA PHE A 525 -31.02 -5.11 7.28
C PHE A 525 -29.99 -5.32 8.40
N ASN A 526 -30.00 -6.49 9.03
CA ASN A 526 -29.00 -6.90 10.00
C ASN A 526 -27.74 -7.39 9.30
N ARG A 527 -26.57 -6.88 9.70
CA ARG A 527 -25.29 -7.23 9.10
C ARG A 527 -24.97 -8.71 9.30
N ILE A 528 -24.48 -9.33 8.26
CA ILE A 528 -23.82 -10.63 8.36
C ILE A 528 -22.37 -10.39 8.83
N LEU A 529 -22.03 -10.80 10.07
CA LEU A 529 -20.84 -10.33 10.79
C LEU A 529 -19.50 -10.71 10.14
N ASN A 530 -19.48 -11.75 9.31
CA ASN A 530 -18.30 -12.19 8.56
C ASN A 530 -18.27 -11.67 7.12
N LYS A 531 -19.11 -10.69 6.76
CA LYS A 531 -19.17 -10.09 5.44
C LYS A 531 -18.71 -8.62 5.45
N SER A 532 -18.23 -8.18 4.28
CA SER A 532 -17.60 -6.86 4.09
C SER A 532 -18.58 -5.69 4.23
N PHE A 533 -18.03 -4.48 4.31
CA PHE A 533 -18.73 -3.19 4.21
C PHE A 533 -19.66 -3.12 2.99
N PHE A 534 -19.16 -3.49 1.82
CA PHE A 534 -19.94 -3.47 0.59
C PHE A 534 -21.07 -4.51 0.57
N ASN A 535 -20.90 -5.63 1.28
CA ASN A 535 -21.97 -6.62 1.42
C ASN A 535 -23.17 -6.05 2.20
N LEU A 536 -22.93 -5.28 3.26
CA LEU A 536 -24.01 -4.61 3.99
C LEU A 536 -24.78 -3.66 3.08
N ILE A 537 -24.08 -2.78 2.34
CA ILE A 537 -24.70 -1.84 1.40
C ILE A 537 -25.53 -2.58 0.35
N TRP A 538 -24.94 -3.57 -0.31
CA TRP A 538 -25.62 -4.34 -1.34
C TRP A 538 -26.86 -5.08 -0.82
N LYS A 539 -26.73 -5.74 0.34
CA LYS A 539 -27.83 -6.51 0.96
C LYS A 539 -28.97 -5.58 1.40
N THR A 540 -28.67 -4.38 1.89
CA THR A 540 -29.67 -3.36 2.22
C THR A 540 -30.44 -2.92 0.96
N ILE A 541 -29.73 -2.62 -0.14
CA ILE A 541 -30.36 -2.29 -1.42
C ILE A 541 -31.25 -3.44 -1.91
N PHE A 542 -30.73 -4.67 -1.86
CA PHE A 542 -31.46 -5.84 -2.32
C PHE A 542 -32.70 -6.14 -1.48
N ALA A 543 -32.64 -5.94 -0.15
CA ALA A 543 -33.80 -6.04 0.72
C ALA A 543 -34.88 -5.04 0.33
N GLY A 544 -34.53 -3.78 0.06
CA GLY A 544 -35.46 -2.77 -0.41
C GLY A 544 -36.06 -3.07 -1.79
N ILE A 545 -35.29 -3.63 -2.72
CA ILE A 545 -35.82 -4.08 -4.03
C ILE A 545 -36.85 -5.19 -3.82
N LYS A 546 -36.58 -6.19 -2.99
CA LYS A 546 -37.53 -7.26 -2.66
C LYS A 546 -38.81 -6.71 -2.05
N GLU A 547 -38.68 -5.84 -1.05
CA GLU A 547 -39.84 -5.21 -0.38
C GLU A 547 -40.71 -4.42 -1.36
N THR A 548 -40.09 -3.61 -2.25
CA THR A 548 -40.81 -2.85 -3.28
C THR A 548 -41.53 -3.78 -4.25
N ALA A 549 -40.91 -4.92 -4.60
CA ALA A 549 -41.53 -5.93 -5.46
C ALA A 549 -42.61 -6.78 -4.75
N GLY A 550 -42.79 -6.64 -3.44
CA GLY A 550 -43.71 -7.45 -2.65
C GLY A 550 -43.23 -8.87 -2.36
N LEU A 551 -41.92 -9.10 -2.49
CA LEU A 551 -41.26 -10.38 -2.16
C LEU A 551 -40.70 -10.30 -0.74
N LYS A 552 -41.17 -11.18 0.14
CA LYS A 552 -40.67 -11.30 1.51
C LYS A 552 -39.41 -12.18 1.61
#